data_548b63d26f98934f45cf6abe5beff791
#
_entry.id   548b63d26f98934f45cf6abe5beff791
#
_cell.length_a   1.000
_cell.length_b   1.000
_cell.length_c   1.000
_cell.angle_alpha   90.00
_cell.angle_beta   90.00
_cell.angle_gamma   90.00
#
_symmetry.space_group_name_H-M   'P 1'
#
loop_
_entity.id
_entity.type
_entity.pdbx_description
1 polymer ?
#
loop_
_entity_poly.entity_id
_entity_poly.type
_entity_poly.pdbx_seq_one_letter_code
_entity_poly.pdbx_strand_id
1 'polypeptide(L)'
;LVQNVRYIDTRILTMDDPDPQSFITSENKPVLVDTFVKWRISDAREFYLAVGDERGAASRISQTVNGLLREEFGKRTVHEVVSGERDEIMNKVRERVEQDAKKIGVSIVDVRLKRVDLPDAVSADVYRRMESERKRAASELRSTGSAEAEKIRADAEKQREVILAEAYRDAQKIKGEGDAKAATIYAQAFQ
;
A
#
# COMPACT_ATOMS: atom_id res chain seq x y z
N LEU A 1 -37.60 -44.35 25.45
CA LEU A 1 -36.59 -43.30 25.30
C LEU A 1 -36.43 -43.03 23.79
N VAL A 2 -36.96 -41.95 23.29
CA VAL A 2 -36.76 -41.52 21.90
C VAL A 2 -35.45 -40.72 21.86
N GLN A 3 -34.41 -41.28 21.26
CA GLN A 3 -33.17 -40.53 21.01
C GLN A 3 -33.31 -39.81 19.67
N ASN A 4 -33.16 -38.49 19.69
CA ASN A 4 -33.14 -37.68 18.48
C ASN A 4 -31.66 -37.48 18.08
N VAL A 5 -31.24 -38.11 16.99
CA VAL A 5 -29.86 -38.01 16.47
C VAL A 5 -29.84 -36.93 15.38
N ARG A 6 -28.95 -35.92 15.53
CA ARG A 6 -28.68 -34.94 14.50
C ARG A 6 -27.28 -35.14 13.93
N TYR A 7 -27.17 -35.10 12.62
CA TYR A 7 -25.91 -35.16 11.90
C TYR A 7 -25.44 -33.72 11.64
N ILE A 8 -24.22 -33.44 12.02
CA ILE A 8 -23.58 -32.15 11.78
C ILE A 8 -22.42 -32.38 10.81
N ASP A 9 -22.42 -31.69 9.68
CA ASP A 9 -21.36 -31.78 8.69
C ASP A 9 -20.18 -30.93 9.14
N THR A 10 -18.99 -31.50 9.23
CA THR A 10 -17.73 -30.83 9.63
C THR A 10 -16.86 -30.44 8.44
N ARG A 11 -17.35 -30.66 7.21
CA ARG A 11 -16.64 -30.22 6.00
C ARG A 11 -16.56 -28.71 5.92
N ILE A 12 -15.66 -28.21 5.06
CA ILE A 12 -15.55 -26.79 4.79
C ILE A 12 -16.77 -26.35 3.97
N LEU A 13 -17.54 -25.45 4.54
CA LEU A 13 -18.67 -24.81 3.90
C LEU A 13 -18.21 -23.47 3.31
N THR A 14 -18.76 -23.10 2.16
CA THR A 14 -18.52 -21.81 1.53
C THR A 14 -19.79 -20.99 1.59
N MET A 15 -19.69 -19.81 2.16
CA MET A 15 -20.73 -18.80 2.11
C MET A 15 -20.32 -17.78 1.05
N ASP A 16 -21.13 -17.67 0.04
CA ASP A 16 -20.97 -16.74 -1.07
C ASP A 16 -22.27 -15.94 -1.17
N ASP A 17 -22.19 -14.64 -0.88
CA ASP A 17 -23.35 -13.76 -1.01
C ASP A 17 -23.45 -13.31 -2.48
N PRO A 18 -24.54 -13.65 -3.19
CA PRO A 18 -24.69 -13.31 -4.59
C PRO A 18 -24.86 -11.80 -4.83
N ASP A 19 -25.31 -11.06 -3.81
CA ASP A 19 -25.59 -9.64 -3.92
C ASP A 19 -24.42 -8.80 -3.36
N PRO A 20 -23.82 -7.92 -4.19
CA PRO A 20 -22.75 -7.03 -3.73
C PRO A 20 -23.25 -6.12 -2.59
N GLN A 21 -22.50 -6.07 -1.52
CA GLN A 21 -22.81 -5.19 -0.40
C GLN A 21 -22.19 -3.81 -0.61
N SER A 22 -22.94 -2.76 -0.29
CA SER A 22 -22.46 -1.38 -0.40
C SER A 22 -21.86 -0.92 0.93
N PHE A 23 -20.62 -0.43 0.88
CA PHE A 23 -19.90 0.13 2.02
C PHE A 23 -19.49 1.57 1.72
N ILE A 24 -19.52 2.43 2.75
CA ILE A 24 -19.12 3.83 2.63
C ILE A 24 -17.68 3.98 3.12
N THR A 25 -16.83 4.60 2.32
CA THR A 25 -15.44 4.92 2.66
C THR A 25 -15.32 6.20 3.48
N SER A 26 -14.11 6.49 4.01
CA SER A 26 -13.80 7.72 4.75
C SER A 26 -14.08 9.00 3.94
N GLU A 27 -14.06 8.90 2.61
CA GLU A 27 -14.39 9.99 1.68
C GLU A 27 -15.90 10.13 1.41
N ASN A 28 -16.74 9.41 2.14
CA ASN A 28 -18.19 9.36 1.95
C ASN A 28 -18.61 8.87 0.55
N LYS A 29 -17.82 7.96 -0.04
CA LYS A 29 -18.10 7.36 -1.35
C LYS A 29 -18.50 5.90 -1.18
N PRO A 30 -19.59 5.45 -1.84
CA PRO A 30 -19.98 4.05 -1.81
C PRO A 30 -19.05 3.20 -2.67
N VAL A 31 -18.70 2.02 -2.15
CA VAL A 31 -18.03 0.94 -2.88
C VAL A 31 -18.89 -0.31 -2.80
N LEU A 32 -19.00 -1.04 -3.89
CA LEU A 32 -19.69 -2.32 -3.98
C LEU A 32 -18.68 -3.43 -3.80
N VAL A 33 -18.94 -4.32 -2.86
CA VAL A 33 -17.99 -5.35 -2.45
C VAL A 33 -18.66 -6.71 -2.43
N ASP A 34 -18.06 -7.66 -3.15
CA ASP A 34 -18.40 -9.07 -3.09
C ASP A 34 -17.44 -9.79 -2.18
N THR A 35 -17.95 -10.55 -1.23
CA THR A 35 -17.15 -11.32 -0.28
C THR A 35 -17.54 -12.79 -0.31
N PHE A 36 -16.56 -13.66 -0.05
CA PHE A 36 -16.85 -15.04 0.30
C PHE A 36 -16.12 -15.44 1.57
N VAL A 37 -16.74 -16.34 2.31
CA VAL A 37 -16.20 -16.86 3.57
C VAL A 37 -16.20 -18.38 3.50
N LYS A 38 -15.05 -18.98 3.81
CA LYS A 38 -14.93 -20.42 4.04
C LYS A 38 -14.86 -20.68 5.54
N TRP A 39 -15.71 -21.53 6.01
CA TRP A 39 -15.82 -21.84 7.42
C TRP A 39 -16.13 -23.32 7.64
N ARG A 40 -15.93 -23.83 8.84
CA ARG A 40 -16.29 -25.20 9.25
C ARG A 40 -16.74 -25.21 10.68
N ILE A 41 -17.52 -26.21 11.03
CA ILE A 41 -17.94 -26.46 12.41
C ILE A 41 -16.77 -27.13 13.14
N SER A 42 -16.26 -26.48 14.19
CA SER A 42 -15.15 -26.95 15.03
C SER A 42 -15.66 -27.65 16.31
N ASP A 43 -16.73 -27.14 16.90
CA ASP A 43 -17.41 -27.74 18.07
C ASP A 43 -18.89 -27.86 17.81
N ALA A 44 -19.34 -29.12 17.64
CA ALA A 44 -20.72 -29.43 17.32
C ALA A 44 -21.68 -29.08 18.46
N ARG A 45 -21.24 -29.18 19.73
CA ARG A 45 -22.05 -28.88 20.89
C ARG A 45 -22.30 -27.38 21.02
N GLU A 46 -21.25 -26.59 20.97
CA GLU A 46 -21.36 -25.12 21.04
C GLU A 46 -22.13 -24.56 19.85
N PHE A 47 -21.87 -25.09 18.66
CA PHE A 47 -22.60 -24.76 17.45
C PHE A 47 -24.12 -24.99 17.61
N TYR A 48 -24.52 -26.15 18.08
CA TYR A 48 -25.92 -26.48 18.25
C TYR A 48 -26.61 -25.57 19.29
N LEU A 49 -25.92 -25.28 20.39
CA LEU A 49 -26.50 -24.43 21.46
C LEU A 49 -26.57 -22.95 21.05
N ALA A 50 -25.63 -22.47 20.26
CA ALA A 50 -25.53 -21.05 19.90
C ALA A 50 -26.35 -20.65 18.68
N VAL A 51 -26.44 -21.52 17.67
CA VAL A 51 -26.98 -21.18 16.33
C VAL A 51 -28.00 -22.19 15.83
N GLY A 52 -27.90 -23.44 16.24
CA GLY A 52 -28.85 -24.51 15.94
C GLY A 52 -28.74 -25.13 14.55
N ASP A 53 -28.46 -24.35 13.51
CA ASP A 53 -28.34 -24.82 12.13
C ASP A 53 -27.29 -24.01 11.31
N GLU A 54 -26.95 -24.52 10.11
CA GLU A 54 -25.97 -23.91 9.21
C GLU A 54 -26.42 -22.57 8.67
N ARG A 55 -27.72 -22.34 8.45
CA ARG A 55 -28.25 -21.07 7.94
C ARG A 55 -28.13 -19.98 8.98
N GLY A 56 -28.44 -20.30 10.25
CA GLY A 56 -28.23 -19.38 11.36
C GLY A 56 -26.77 -18.96 11.54
N ALA A 57 -25.86 -19.94 11.40
CA ALA A 57 -24.42 -19.69 11.43
C ALA A 57 -23.99 -18.79 10.28
N ALA A 58 -24.36 -19.09 9.05
CA ALA A 58 -24.03 -18.30 7.88
C ALA A 58 -24.53 -16.86 8.01
N SER A 59 -25.78 -16.67 8.46
CA SER A 59 -26.35 -15.33 8.69
C SER A 59 -25.54 -14.54 9.74
N ARG A 60 -25.18 -15.18 10.85
CA ARG A 60 -24.40 -14.54 11.91
C ARG A 60 -22.98 -14.20 11.47
N ILE A 61 -22.32 -15.09 10.75
CA ILE A 61 -21.00 -14.85 10.17
C ILE A 61 -21.06 -13.68 9.17
N SER A 62 -22.07 -13.67 8.27
CA SER A 62 -22.29 -12.57 7.31
C SER A 62 -22.46 -11.22 8.01
N GLN A 63 -23.30 -11.15 9.02
CA GLN A 63 -23.49 -9.92 9.79
C GLN A 63 -22.19 -9.44 10.46
N THR A 64 -21.42 -10.35 11.05
CA THR A 64 -20.14 -10.02 11.67
C THR A 64 -19.13 -9.53 10.64
N VAL A 65 -18.96 -10.23 9.52
CA VAL A 65 -18.07 -9.86 8.42
C VAL A 65 -18.45 -8.50 7.86
N ASN A 66 -19.73 -8.28 7.54
CA ASN A 66 -20.23 -7.00 7.01
C ASN A 66 -20.05 -5.85 8.00
N GLY A 67 -20.21 -6.09 9.29
CA GLY A 67 -19.96 -5.11 10.34
C GLY A 67 -18.50 -4.68 10.40
N LEU A 68 -17.58 -5.65 10.37
CA LEU A 68 -16.14 -5.40 10.39
C LEU A 68 -15.63 -4.75 9.09
N LEU A 69 -16.15 -5.18 7.94
CA LEU A 69 -15.83 -4.53 6.66
C LEU A 69 -16.29 -3.08 6.64
N ARG A 70 -17.46 -2.79 7.18
CA ARG A 70 -17.96 -1.40 7.29
C ARG A 70 -17.07 -0.55 8.19
N GLU A 71 -16.59 -1.10 9.29
CA GLU A 71 -15.65 -0.42 10.18
C GLU A 71 -14.30 -0.15 9.48
N GLU A 72 -13.75 -1.16 8.80
CA GLU A 72 -12.45 -1.04 8.14
C GLU A 72 -12.48 -0.14 6.90
N PHE A 73 -13.54 -0.21 6.08
CA PHE A 73 -13.69 0.66 4.91
C PHE A 73 -14.01 2.11 5.30
N GLY A 74 -14.76 2.31 6.37
CA GLY A 74 -15.04 3.66 6.88
C GLY A 74 -13.81 4.45 7.34
N LYS A 75 -12.71 3.77 7.62
CA LYS A 75 -11.42 4.38 8.01
C LYS A 75 -10.49 4.67 6.84
N ARG A 76 -10.80 4.16 5.63
CA ARG A 76 -9.92 4.16 4.47
C ARG A 76 -10.50 4.92 3.29
N THR A 77 -9.61 5.40 2.43
CA THR A 77 -9.99 6.03 1.16
C THR A 77 -10.34 4.97 0.12
N VAL A 78 -11.04 5.37 -0.95
CA VAL A 78 -11.35 4.49 -2.09
C VAL A 78 -10.06 3.92 -2.69
N HIS A 79 -9.01 4.74 -2.79
CA HIS A 79 -7.72 4.32 -3.34
C HIS A 79 -7.06 3.21 -2.53
N GLU A 80 -7.02 3.32 -1.22
CA GLU A 80 -6.45 2.31 -0.32
C GLU A 80 -7.21 0.97 -0.39
N VAL A 81 -8.54 1.04 -0.47
CA VAL A 81 -9.40 -0.15 -0.59
C VAL A 81 -9.21 -0.87 -1.94
N VAL A 82 -9.07 -0.11 -3.03
CA VAL A 82 -9.00 -0.68 -4.40
C VAL A 82 -7.59 -1.14 -4.76
N SER A 83 -6.55 -0.42 -4.34
CA SER A 83 -5.21 -0.57 -4.94
C SER A 83 -4.07 -1.01 -4.02
N GLY A 84 -4.23 -1.04 -2.70
CA GLY A 84 -3.01 -1.22 -1.89
C GLY A 84 -3.11 -2.11 -0.65
N GLU A 85 -4.13 -1.96 0.16
CA GLU A 85 -4.16 -2.54 1.51
C GLU A 85 -5.14 -3.72 1.67
N ARG A 86 -5.55 -4.30 0.54
CA ARG A 86 -6.56 -5.35 0.50
C ARG A 86 -6.22 -6.56 1.39
N ASP A 87 -4.97 -7.01 1.33
CA ASP A 87 -4.52 -8.16 2.11
C ASP A 87 -4.46 -7.86 3.61
N GLU A 88 -4.09 -6.63 3.98
CA GLU A 88 -4.06 -6.18 5.36
C GLU A 88 -5.48 -6.10 5.95
N ILE A 89 -6.42 -5.53 5.19
CA ILE A 89 -7.83 -5.48 5.56
C ILE A 89 -8.36 -6.89 5.80
N MET A 90 -8.09 -7.81 4.86
CA MET A 90 -8.58 -9.18 4.95
C MET A 90 -8.00 -9.94 6.14
N ASN A 91 -6.74 -9.75 6.46
CA ASN A 91 -6.12 -10.38 7.62
C ASN A 91 -6.75 -9.89 8.92
N LYS A 92 -6.94 -8.58 9.08
CA LYS A 92 -7.61 -8.00 10.25
C LYS A 92 -9.05 -8.47 10.41
N VAL A 93 -9.80 -8.47 9.31
CA VAL A 93 -11.19 -8.95 9.33
C VAL A 93 -11.25 -10.43 9.68
N ARG A 94 -10.41 -11.27 9.07
CA ARG A 94 -10.33 -12.69 9.35
C ARG A 94 -10.06 -12.99 10.82
N GLU A 95 -9.05 -12.33 11.41
CA GLU A 95 -8.69 -12.52 12.82
C GLU A 95 -9.85 -12.18 13.76
N ARG A 96 -10.53 -11.06 13.53
CA ARG A 96 -11.67 -10.64 14.34
C ARG A 96 -12.88 -11.55 14.16
N VAL A 97 -13.21 -11.92 12.92
CA VAL A 97 -14.31 -12.85 12.63
C VAL A 97 -14.05 -14.21 13.27
N GLU A 98 -12.81 -14.70 13.24
CA GLU A 98 -12.45 -15.97 13.88
C GLU A 98 -12.64 -15.93 15.39
N GLN A 99 -12.30 -14.83 16.05
CA GLN A 99 -12.54 -14.67 17.51
C GLN A 99 -14.02 -14.77 17.87
N ASP A 100 -14.88 -14.14 17.05
CA ASP A 100 -16.33 -14.19 17.29
C ASP A 100 -16.95 -15.51 16.85
N ALA A 101 -16.45 -16.12 15.78
CA ALA A 101 -16.89 -17.43 15.30
C ALA A 101 -16.57 -18.57 16.27
N LYS A 102 -15.45 -18.50 16.98
CA LYS A 102 -15.11 -19.48 18.03
C LYS A 102 -16.15 -19.55 19.14
N LYS A 103 -16.78 -18.44 19.49
CA LYS A 103 -17.84 -18.38 20.51
C LYS A 103 -19.10 -19.16 20.14
N ILE A 104 -19.27 -19.45 18.87
CA ILE A 104 -20.40 -20.22 18.31
C ILE A 104 -19.99 -21.59 17.78
N GLY A 105 -18.81 -22.09 18.18
CA GLY A 105 -18.31 -23.39 17.77
C GLY A 105 -17.91 -23.52 16.29
N VAL A 106 -17.59 -22.37 15.64
CA VAL A 106 -17.21 -22.30 14.22
C VAL A 106 -15.76 -21.84 14.09
N SER A 107 -15.03 -22.40 13.13
CA SER A 107 -13.69 -21.94 12.73
C SER A 107 -13.73 -21.36 11.33
N ILE A 108 -13.19 -20.18 11.18
CA ILE A 108 -13.06 -19.50 9.88
C ILE A 108 -11.79 -19.98 9.20
N VAL A 109 -11.93 -20.53 8.00
CA VAL A 109 -10.81 -21.02 7.21
C VAL A 109 -10.21 -19.89 6.37
N ASP A 110 -11.08 -19.13 5.70
CA ASP A 110 -10.66 -18.02 4.82
C ASP A 110 -11.77 -16.98 4.68
N VAL A 111 -11.36 -15.70 4.56
CA VAL A 111 -12.25 -14.58 4.25
C VAL A 111 -11.59 -13.79 3.13
N ARG A 112 -12.28 -13.62 2.00
CA ARG A 112 -11.72 -12.88 0.86
C ARG A 112 -12.75 -11.98 0.20
N LEU A 113 -12.23 -10.85 -0.30
CA LEU A 113 -12.94 -10.00 -1.24
C LEU A 113 -12.80 -10.60 -2.65
N LYS A 114 -13.90 -10.88 -3.30
CA LYS A 114 -13.92 -11.29 -4.71
C LYS A 114 -13.69 -10.09 -5.61
N ARG A 115 -14.48 -9.06 -5.39
CA ARG A 115 -14.59 -7.90 -6.25
C ARG A 115 -14.84 -6.65 -5.41
N VAL A 116 -14.23 -5.57 -5.79
CA VAL A 116 -14.49 -4.23 -5.25
C VAL A 116 -14.72 -3.31 -6.43
N ASP A 117 -15.94 -2.84 -6.57
CA ASP A 117 -16.37 -1.96 -7.67
C ASP A 117 -16.85 -0.62 -7.15
N LEU A 118 -16.81 0.35 -8.02
CA LEU A 118 -17.42 1.66 -7.78
C LEU A 118 -18.74 1.71 -8.56
N PRO A 119 -19.82 2.21 -7.94
CA PRO A 119 -21.04 2.51 -8.70
C PRO A 119 -20.75 3.45 -9.85
N ASP A 120 -21.38 3.23 -11.00
CA ASP A 120 -21.15 4.00 -12.23
C ASP A 120 -21.29 5.51 -12.04
N ALA A 121 -22.19 5.92 -11.15
CA ALA A 121 -22.44 7.33 -10.84
C ALA A 121 -21.24 8.08 -10.23
N VAL A 122 -20.32 7.37 -9.58
CA VAL A 122 -19.16 7.98 -8.89
C VAL A 122 -17.82 7.59 -9.51
N SER A 123 -17.80 6.57 -10.36
CA SER A 123 -16.59 6.00 -10.95
C SER A 123 -15.82 7.03 -11.77
N ALA A 124 -16.47 7.79 -12.64
CA ALA A 124 -15.85 8.78 -13.51
C ALA A 124 -15.14 9.92 -12.73
N ASP A 125 -15.72 10.36 -11.63
CA ASP A 125 -15.14 11.42 -10.79
C ASP A 125 -13.95 10.90 -9.98
N VAL A 126 -14.03 9.67 -9.48
CA VAL A 126 -12.93 9.02 -8.77
C VAL A 126 -11.75 8.81 -9.71
N TYR A 127 -11.96 8.29 -10.92
CA TYR A 127 -10.89 8.09 -11.90
C TYR A 127 -10.23 9.42 -12.31
N ARG A 128 -10.99 10.48 -12.56
CA ARG A 128 -10.45 11.81 -12.85
C ARG A 128 -9.60 12.37 -11.70
N ARG A 129 -10.04 12.17 -10.48
CA ARG A 129 -9.28 12.59 -9.30
C ARG A 129 -7.98 11.81 -9.16
N MET A 130 -8.03 10.47 -9.27
CA MET A 130 -6.83 9.62 -9.25
C MET A 130 -5.83 9.98 -10.35
N GLU A 131 -6.31 10.26 -11.57
CA GLU A 131 -5.47 10.73 -12.67
C GLU A 131 -4.80 12.08 -12.34
N SER A 132 -5.56 13.02 -11.79
CA SER A 132 -5.06 14.33 -11.38
C SER A 132 -4.00 14.22 -10.27
N GLU A 133 -4.24 13.40 -9.26
CA GLU A 133 -3.29 13.15 -8.17
C GLU A 133 -2.00 12.49 -8.69
N ARG A 134 -2.09 11.50 -9.58
CA ARG A 134 -0.91 10.89 -10.22
C ARG A 134 -0.14 11.88 -11.09
N LYS A 135 -0.82 12.72 -11.86
CA LYS A 135 -0.17 13.78 -12.66
C LYS A 135 0.55 14.78 -11.77
N ARG A 136 -0.06 15.18 -10.65
CA ARG A 136 0.55 16.08 -9.67
C ARG A 136 1.80 15.45 -9.04
N ALA A 137 1.73 14.24 -8.55
CA ALA A 137 2.87 13.52 -7.98
C ALA A 137 4.01 13.35 -8.99
N ALA A 138 3.69 13.00 -10.24
CA ALA A 138 4.68 12.90 -11.31
C ALA A 138 5.32 14.24 -11.66
N SER A 139 4.56 15.33 -11.64
CA SER A 139 5.08 16.69 -11.87
C SER A 139 6.01 17.13 -10.74
N GLU A 140 5.64 16.86 -9.50
CA GLU A 140 6.44 17.16 -8.31
C GLU A 140 7.78 16.40 -8.33
N LEU A 141 7.76 15.10 -8.61
CA LEU A 141 8.96 14.28 -8.74
C LEU A 141 9.89 14.77 -9.87
N ARG A 142 9.33 15.14 -11.03
CA ARG A 142 10.12 15.69 -12.14
C ARG A 142 10.74 17.04 -11.77
N SER A 143 9.97 17.91 -11.12
CA SER A 143 10.46 19.23 -10.68
C SER A 143 11.58 19.09 -9.67
N THR A 144 11.42 18.22 -8.68
CA THR A 144 12.46 17.91 -7.69
C THR A 144 13.71 17.33 -8.35
N GLY A 145 13.53 16.36 -9.26
CA GLY A 145 14.64 15.78 -10.00
C GLY A 145 15.37 16.79 -10.89
N SER A 146 14.65 17.70 -11.53
CA SER A 146 15.27 18.78 -12.33
C SER A 146 16.05 19.76 -11.46
N ALA A 147 15.52 20.15 -10.31
CA ALA A 147 16.22 21.04 -9.38
C ALA A 147 17.49 20.40 -8.81
N GLU A 148 17.44 19.11 -8.47
CA GLU A 148 18.61 18.38 -7.98
C GLU A 148 19.68 18.22 -9.08
N ALA A 149 19.27 17.92 -10.32
CA ALA A 149 20.17 17.83 -11.46
C ALA A 149 20.87 19.18 -11.74
N GLU A 150 20.17 20.30 -11.65
CA GLU A 150 20.74 21.63 -11.82
C GLU A 150 21.76 21.96 -10.73
N LYS A 151 21.44 21.61 -9.48
CA LYS A 151 22.36 21.77 -8.36
C LYS A 151 23.66 20.97 -8.55
N ILE A 152 23.53 19.70 -8.95
CA ILE A 152 24.70 18.83 -9.22
C ILE A 152 25.55 19.42 -10.36
N ARG A 153 24.93 19.93 -11.44
CA ARG A 153 25.66 20.55 -12.55
C ARG A 153 26.38 21.81 -12.09
N ALA A 154 25.72 22.69 -11.35
CA ALA A 154 26.32 23.91 -10.84
C ALA A 154 27.52 23.63 -9.91
N ASP A 155 27.39 22.63 -9.03
CA ASP A 155 28.49 22.20 -8.16
C ASP A 155 29.67 21.63 -8.97
N ALA A 156 29.41 20.83 -10.00
CA ALA A 156 30.42 20.27 -10.87
C ALA A 156 31.14 21.37 -11.69
N GLU A 157 30.40 22.32 -12.23
CA GLU A 157 30.99 23.46 -12.94
C GLU A 157 31.86 24.32 -12.02
N LYS A 158 31.40 24.58 -10.81
CA LYS A 158 32.19 25.30 -9.80
C LYS A 158 33.49 24.56 -9.49
N GLN A 159 33.44 23.25 -9.26
CA GLN A 159 34.64 22.43 -9.01
C GLN A 159 35.59 22.45 -10.20
N ARG A 160 35.08 22.36 -11.45
CA ARG A 160 35.87 22.47 -12.66
C ARG A 160 36.61 23.80 -12.76
N GLU A 161 35.92 24.90 -12.50
CA GLU A 161 36.50 26.24 -12.49
C GLU A 161 37.63 26.36 -11.45
N VAL A 162 37.42 25.89 -10.25
CA VAL A 162 38.43 25.89 -9.18
C VAL A 162 39.65 25.08 -9.60
N ILE A 163 39.49 23.86 -10.13
CA ILE A 163 40.60 23.01 -10.58
C ILE A 163 41.39 23.68 -11.70
N LEU A 164 40.71 24.28 -12.68
CA LEU A 164 41.37 24.97 -13.77
C LEU A 164 42.16 26.21 -13.29
N ALA A 165 41.58 26.98 -12.37
CA ALA A 165 42.24 28.16 -11.80
C ALA A 165 43.50 27.76 -10.98
N GLU A 166 43.38 26.69 -10.19
CA GLU A 166 44.55 26.17 -9.44
C GLU A 166 45.63 25.64 -10.37
N ALA A 167 45.27 24.88 -11.39
CA ALA A 167 46.24 24.38 -12.38
C ALA A 167 46.94 25.52 -13.13
N TYR A 168 46.21 26.56 -13.51
CA TYR A 168 46.76 27.76 -14.13
C TYR A 168 47.73 28.48 -13.21
N ARG A 169 47.32 28.71 -11.94
CA ARG A 169 48.19 29.30 -10.92
C ARG A 169 49.49 28.53 -10.76
N ASP A 170 49.42 27.22 -10.65
CA ASP A 170 50.60 26.36 -10.44
C ASP A 170 51.49 26.32 -11.69
N ALA A 171 50.90 26.34 -12.89
CA ALA A 171 51.65 26.48 -14.15
C ALA A 171 52.40 27.81 -14.22
N GLN A 172 51.78 28.95 -13.87
CA GLN A 172 52.43 30.23 -13.85
C GLN A 172 53.55 30.33 -12.80
N LYS A 173 53.34 29.71 -11.64
CA LYS A 173 54.38 29.62 -10.61
C LYS A 173 55.63 28.85 -11.10
N ILE A 174 55.42 27.66 -11.67
CA ILE A 174 56.51 26.85 -12.23
C ILE A 174 57.27 27.61 -13.35
N LYS A 175 56.52 28.29 -14.23
CA LYS A 175 57.11 29.12 -15.29
C LYS A 175 57.93 30.24 -14.72
N GLY A 176 57.41 31.00 -13.75
CA GLY A 176 58.11 32.09 -13.08
C GLY A 176 59.39 31.62 -12.36
N GLU A 177 59.32 30.48 -11.67
CA GLU A 177 60.50 29.85 -11.06
C GLU A 177 61.55 29.43 -12.10
N GLY A 178 61.12 28.89 -13.26
CA GLY A 178 61.97 28.55 -14.38
C GLY A 178 62.65 29.79 -14.98
N ASP A 179 61.91 30.83 -15.23
CA ASP A 179 62.43 32.10 -15.76
C ASP A 179 63.44 32.76 -14.80
N ALA A 180 63.13 32.76 -13.49
CA ALA A 180 64.07 33.26 -12.47
C ALA A 180 65.37 32.49 -12.40
N LYS A 181 65.31 31.12 -12.48
CA LYS A 181 66.51 30.28 -12.54
C LYS A 181 67.31 30.54 -13.80
N ALA A 182 66.67 30.63 -14.94
CA ALA A 182 67.35 30.96 -16.21
C ALA A 182 68.06 32.32 -16.15
N ALA A 183 67.38 33.37 -15.64
CA ALA A 183 67.97 34.69 -15.45
C ALA A 183 69.18 34.67 -14.52
N THR A 184 69.11 33.87 -13.43
CA THR A 184 70.24 33.73 -12.48
C THR A 184 71.42 33.04 -13.13
N ILE A 185 71.23 31.98 -13.94
CA ILE A 185 72.27 31.25 -14.64
C ILE A 185 72.94 32.19 -15.70
N TYR A 186 72.14 32.96 -16.44
CA TYR A 186 72.68 33.91 -17.39
C TYR A 186 73.52 35.03 -16.69
N ALA A 187 73.05 35.57 -15.59
CA ALA A 187 73.80 36.56 -14.84
C ALA A 187 75.12 36.04 -14.29
N GLN A 188 75.18 34.77 -13.87
CA GLN A 188 76.44 34.14 -13.41
C GLN A 188 77.43 33.78 -14.53
N ALA A 189 76.94 33.49 -15.74
CA ALA A 189 77.74 33.13 -16.86
C ALA A 189 78.43 34.37 -17.55
N PHE A 190 77.96 35.58 -17.27
CA PHE A 190 78.52 36.83 -17.85
C PHE A 190 79.20 37.72 -16.81
N GLN A 191 79.47 37.25 -15.61
CA GLN A 191 80.43 37.86 -14.66
C GLN A 191 81.81 37.21 -14.82
#